data_644fb1b6f61610316639601cbd6991c0
#
_entry.id   644fb1b6f61610316639601cbd6991c0
#
_cell.length_a   1.000
_cell.length_b   1.000
_cell.length_c   1.000
_cell.angle_alpha   90.00
_cell.angle_beta   90.00
_cell.angle_gamma   90.00
#
_symmetry.space_group_name_H-M   'P 1'
#
loop_
_entity.id
_entity.type
_entity.pdbx_description
1 polymer ?
#
loop_
_entity_poly.entity_id
_entity_poly.type
_entity_poly.pdbx_seq_one_letter_code
_entity_poly.pdbx_strand_id
1 'polypeptide(L)'
;MADTLKVLGQTAPSDTNEATLYTVPEDTMTTVSSVVACHLTGNTPNFRIAVRPKGATVENEHYIYYNKAMAANDSIFIIIGLTLSDDDVVSVRSSAGNEIAFSIFGVETS
;
A
#
# COMPACT_ATOMS: atom_id res chain seq x y z
N MET A 1 -5.10 -10.89 23.67
CA MET A 1 -5.04 -9.99 22.53
C MET A 1 -3.76 -9.18 22.63
N ALA A 2 -2.95 -9.23 21.60
CA ALA A 2 -1.64 -8.58 21.60
C ALA A 2 -1.53 -7.59 20.45
N ASP A 3 -1.01 -6.40 20.75
CA ASP A 3 -0.76 -5.38 19.74
C ASP A 3 0.71 -5.36 19.39
N THR A 4 1.01 -5.39 18.08
CA THR A 4 2.37 -5.33 17.58
C THR A 4 2.49 -4.16 16.61
N LEU A 5 3.28 -3.15 17.00
CA LEU A 5 3.60 -2.02 16.15
C LEU A 5 4.75 -2.41 15.25
N LYS A 6 4.61 -2.24 13.94
CA LYS A 6 5.63 -2.73 13.01
C LYS A 6 5.52 -2.10 11.63
N VAL A 7 6.57 -2.31 10.84
CA VAL A 7 6.50 -2.15 9.39
C VAL A 7 5.66 -3.32 8.88
N LEU A 8 4.51 -3.03 8.28
CA LEU A 8 3.61 -4.06 7.80
C LEU A 8 4.08 -4.66 6.48
N GLY A 9 4.65 -3.84 5.60
CA GLY A 9 5.17 -4.32 4.33
C GLY A 9 5.93 -3.23 3.58
N GLN A 10 6.74 -3.66 2.61
CA GLN A 10 7.49 -2.77 1.72
C GLN A 10 7.64 -3.45 0.37
N THR A 11 7.52 -2.68 -0.71
CA THR A 11 7.72 -3.19 -2.06
C THR A 11 8.14 -2.06 -2.99
N ALA A 12 8.97 -2.40 -3.98
CA ALA A 12 9.31 -1.51 -5.09
C ALA A 12 8.98 -2.29 -6.37
N PRO A 13 7.76 -2.16 -6.91
CA PRO A 13 7.35 -2.98 -8.05
C PRO A 13 8.28 -2.82 -9.25
N SER A 14 8.68 -3.94 -9.85
CA SER A 14 9.59 -3.95 -10.99
C SER A 14 8.87 -3.82 -12.32
N ASP A 15 7.54 -3.84 -12.32
CA ASP A 15 6.73 -3.73 -13.53
C ASP A 15 5.51 -2.84 -13.26
N THR A 16 4.58 -2.78 -14.21
CA THR A 16 3.38 -1.94 -14.11
C THR A 16 2.16 -2.73 -13.64
N ASN A 17 2.33 -3.96 -13.21
CA ASN A 17 1.26 -4.77 -12.69
C ASN A 17 0.96 -4.42 -11.23
N GLU A 18 -0.21 -4.80 -10.77
CA GLU A 18 -0.57 -4.62 -9.37
C GLU A 18 0.25 -5.55 -8.49
N ALA A 19 0.81 -5.00 -7.41
CA ALA A 19 1.63 -5.75 -6.47
C ALA A 19 1.00 -5.70 -5.08
N THR A 20 1.08 -6.81 -4.35
CA THR A 20 0.61 -6.86 -2.98
C THR A 20 1.62 -6.16 -2.07
N LEU A 21 1.17 -5.13 -1.35
CA LEU A 21 1.99 -4.44 -0.35
C LEU A 21 1.87 -5.13 1.01
N TYR A 22 0.67 -5.55 1.37
CA TYR A 22 0.42 -6.15 2.67
C TYR A 22 -0.85 -7.01 2.63
N THR A 23 -0.79 -8.16 3.28
CA THR A 23 -1.95 -9.02 3.52
C THR A 23 -2.11 -9.20 5.03
N VAL A 24 -3.29 -8.91 5.54
CA VAL A 24 -3.57 -9.10 6.97
C VAL A 24 -3.53 -10.59 7.30
N PRO A 25 -2.74 -11.01 8.30
CA PRO A 25 -2.69 -12.41 8.69
C PRO A 25 -4.04 -12.93 9.18
N GLU A 26 -4.20 -14.25 9.12
CA GLU A 26 -5.39 -14.91 9.64
C GLU A 26 -5.57 -14.59 11.12
N ASP A 27 -6.82 -14.44 11.54
CA ASP A 27 -7.20 -14.15 12.93
C ASP A 27 -6.56 -12.87 13.49
N THR A 28 -6.28 -11.90 12.61
CA THR A 28 -5.62 -10.66 12.97
C THR A 28 -6.45 -9.48 12.47
N MET A 29 -6.46 -8.40 13.22
CA MET A 29 -6.97 -7.11 12.77
C MET A 29 -5.80 -6.15 12.65
N THR A 30 -5.85 -5.26 11.68
CA THR A 30 -4.76 -4.31 11.45
C THR A 30 -5.29 -2.89 11.36
N THR A 31 -4.64 -1.98 12.07
CA THR A 31 -4.85 -0.55 11.90
C THR A 31 -3.62 0.02 11.21
N VAL A 32 -3.82 0.55 10.00
CA VAL A 32 -2.76 1.20 9.24
C VAL A 32 -2.65 2.65 9.68
N SER A 33 -1.47 3.07 10.12
CA SER A 33 -1.24 4.46 10.50
C SER A 33 -0.78 5.32 9.33
N SER A 34 0.03 4.76 8.44
CA SER A 34 0.54 5.53 7.30
C SER A 34 0.98 4.61 6.17
N VAL A 35 0.91 5.16 4.95
CA VAL A 35 1.50 4.56 3.74
C VAL A 35 2.41 5.62 3.15
N VAL A 36 3.60 5.22 2.74
CA VAL A 36 4.58 6.12 2.14
C VAL A 36 4.89 5.65 0.73
N ALA A 37 4.83 6.58 -0.22
CA ALA A 37 5.28 6.34 -1.59
C ALA A 37 6.51 7.22 -1.84
N CYS A 38 7.63 6.58 -2.16
CA CYS A 38 8.90 7.27 -2.39
C CYS A 38 9.28 7.12 -3.87
N HIS A 39 9.47 8.25 -4.54
CA HIS A 39 9.86 8.28 -5.95
C HIS A 39 11.38 8.17 -6.07
N LEU A 40 11.84 7.16 -6.79
CA LEU A 40 13.26 6.80 -6.84
C LEU A 40 14.02 7.41 -8.02
N THR A 41 13.33 8.03 -8.97
CA THR A 41 13.94 8.50 -10.23
C THR A 41 13.60 9.94 -10.50
N GLY A 42 14.12 10.49 -11.62
CA GLY A 42 13.81 11.85 -12.08
C GLY A 42 12.57 11.93 -12.98
N ASN A 43 11.88 10.82 -13.24
CA ASN A 43 10.68 10.80 -14.08
C ASN A 43 9.45 11.24 -13.26
N THR A 44 8.27 11.24 -13.88
CA THR A 44 7.04 11.65 -13.21
C THR A 44 5.96 10.58 -13.33
N PRO A 45 6.13 9.42 -12.66
CA PRO A 45 5.13 8.37 -12.69
C PRO A 45 3.91 8.73 -11.85
N ASN A 46 2.87 7.94 -11.99
CA ASN A 46 1.74 7.98 -11.08
C ASN A 46 1.56 6.63 -10.41
N PHE A 47 0.75 6.59 -9.37
CA PHE A 47 0.53 5.36 -8.62
C PHE A 47 -0.93 5.17 -8.23
N ARG A 48 -1.26 3.93 -7.86
CA ARG A 48 -2.57 3.56 -7.34
C ARG A 48 -2.37 2.78 -6.05
N ILE A 49 -3.30 2.95 -5.12
CA ILE A 49 -3.37 2.14 -3.91
C ILE A 49 -4.80 1.61 -3.79
N ALA A 50 -4.93 0.31 -3.59
CA ALA A 50 -6.23 -0.35 -3.46
C ALA A 50 -6.28 -1.15 -2.17
N VAL A 51 -7.46 -1.18 -1.54
CA VAL A 51 -7.77 -2.07 -0.43
C VAL A 51 -8.77 -3.10 -0.92
N ARG A 52 -8.40 -4.37 -0.91
CA ARG A 52 -9.21 -5.47 -1.44
C ARG A 52 -9.69 -6.36 -0.29
N PRO A 53 -10.98 -6.27 0.10
CA PRO A 53 -11.49 -7.12 1.18
C PRO A 53 -11.35 -8.59 0.83
N LYS A 54 -10.78 -9.37 1.74
CA LYS A 54 -10.59 -10.82 1.59
C LYS A 54 -9.82 -11.20 0.32
N GLY A 55 -8.93 -10.32 -0.15
CA GLY A 55 -8.14 -10.58 -1.34
C GLY A 55 -8.95 -10.58 -2.64
N ALA A 56 -10.09 -9.92 -2.67
CA ALA A 56 -10.93 -9.86 -3.86
C ALA A 56 -10.16 -9.32 -5.06
N THR A 57 -10.55 -9.73 -6.27
CA THR A 57 -10.00 -9.15 -7.49
C THR A 57 -10.26 -7.65 -7.49
N VAL A 58 -9.24 -6.85 -7.84
CA VAL A 58 -9.35 -5.40 -7.76
C VAL A 58 -10.47 -4.87 -8.67
N GLU A 59 -11.30 -4.00 -8.10
CA GLU A 59 -12.41 -3.34 -8.78
C GLU A 59 -12.31 -1.84 -8.49
N ASN A 60 -13.09 -1.03 -9.19
CA ASN A 60 -13.03 0.42 -9.03
C ASN A 60 -13.28 0.90 -7.60
N GLU A 61 -14.16 0.23 -6.87
CA GLU A 61 -14.48 0.62 -5.48
C GLU A 61 -13.35 0.35 -4.49
N HIS A 62 -12.33 -0.42 -4.86
CA HIS A 62 -11.22 -0.73 -3.96
C HIS A 62 -10.15 0.36 -3.92
N TYR A 63 -10.10 1.26 -4.90
CA TYR A 63 -9.05 2.27 -4.98
C TYR A 63 -9.25 3.39 -3.96
N ILE A 64 -8.18 3.71 -3.23
CA ILE A 64 -8.13 4.89 -2.36
C ILE A 64 -7.26 5.99 -2.99
N TYR A 65 -6.34 5.62 -3.87
CA TYR A 65 -5.59 6.53 -4.74
C TYR A 65 -5.58 5.96 -6.14
N TYR A 66 -5.89 6.77 -7.12
CA TYR A 66 -5.97 6.33 -8.50
C TYR A 66 -5.22 7.31 -9.40
N ASN A 67 -4.11 6.83 -9.98
CA ASN A 67 -3.25 7.63 -10.86
C ASN A 67 -2.78 8.93 -10.20
N LYS A 68 -2.38 8.85 -8.92
CA LYS A 68 -1.83 9.98 -8.20
C LYS A 68 -0.44 10.30 -8.73
N ALA A 69 -0.25 11.50 -9.29
CA ALA A 69 1.02 11.91 -9.85
C ALA A 69 2.05 12.19 -8.75
N MET A 70 3.32 11.85 -9.02
CA MET A 70 4.44 12.13 -8.12
C MET A 70 5.46 13.01 -8.82
N ALA A 71 5.93 14.04 -8.09
CA ALA A 71 7.05 14.83 -8.56
C ALA A 71 8.35 14.03 -8.47
N ALA A 72 9.35 14.40 -9.29
CA ALA A 72 10.64 13.71 -9.32
C ALA A 72 11.31 13.75 -7.94
N ASN A 73 11.85 12.60 -7.51
CA ASN A 73 12.60 12.46 -6.26
C ASN A 73 11.84 12.90 -5.01
N ASP A 74 10.50 12.86 -5.06
CA ASP A 74 9.65 13.26 -3.95
C ASP A 74 9.14 12.04 -3.17
N SER A 75 8.58 12.31 -1.99
CA SER A 75 7.90 11.29 -1.19
C SER A 75 6.52 11.81 -0.81
N ILE A 76 5.53 10.93 -0.84
CA ILE A 76 4.17 11.24 -0.40
C ILE A 76 3.90 10.42 0.85
N PHE A 77 3.56 11.12 1.94
CA PHE A 77 3.19 10.50 3.21
C PHE A 77 1.67 10.55 3.34
N ILE A 78 1.05 9.37 3.37
CA ILE A 78 -0.40 9.25 3.43
C ILE A 78 -0.76 8.83 4.84
N ILE A 79 -1.29 9.78 5.61
CA ILE A 79 -1.71 9.53 7.00
C ILE A 79 -3.19 9.20 6.96
N ILE A 80 -3.51 7.92 6.95
CA ILE A 80 -4.89 7.46 6.89
C ILE A 80 -5.11 6.34 7.89
N GLY A 81 -6.24 6.41 8.57
CA GLY A 81 -6.62 5.38 9.53
C GLY A 81 -7.41 4.28 8.85
N LEU A 82 -6.72 3.35 8.19
CA LEU A 82 -7.39 2.17 7.61
C LEU A 82 -7.55 1.10 8.68
N THR A 83 -8.74 0.53 8.77
CA THR A 83 -9.00 -0.61 9.64
C THR A 83 -9.26 -1.82 8.77
N LEU A 84 -8.44 -2.85 8.94
CA LEU A 84 -8.48 -4.06 8.11
C LEU A 84 -8.74 -5.28 8.97
N SER A 85 -9.44 -6.25 8.42
CA SER A 85 -9.65 -7.54 9.07
C SER A 85 -8.84 -8.62 8.36
N ASP A 86 -8.85 -9.84 8.92
CA ASP A 86 -8.05 -10.94 8.37
C ASP A 86 -8.28 -11.14 6.87
N ASP A 87 -7.23 -11.49 6.17
CA ASP A 87 -7.19 -11.74 4.72
C ASP A 87 -7.44 -10.51 3.83
N ASP A 88 -7.67 -9.32 4.38
CA ASP A 88 -7.73 -8.11 3.58
C ASP A 88 -6.36 -7.79 2.99
N VAL A 89 -6.33 -7.26 1.77
CA VAL A 89 -5.09 -7.00 1.04
C VAL A 89 -5.00 -5.53 0.67
N VAL A 90 -3.84 -4.92 0.92
CA VAL A 90 -3.49 -3.61 0.37
C VAL A 90 -2.54 -3.86 -0.79
N SER A 91 -2.91 -3.38 -1.97
CA SER A 91 -2.09 -3.51 -3.16
C SER A 91 -1.76 -2.15 -3.75
N VAL A 92 -0.66 -2.12 -4.51
CA VAL A 92 -0.15 -0.89 -5.10
C VAL A 92 0.20 -1.14 -6.56
N ARG A 93 0.23 -0.06 -7.34
CA ARG A 93 0.62 -0.11 -8.75
C ARG A 93 1.33 1.17 -9.11
N SER A 94 2.43 1.05 -9.85
CA SER A 94 3.16 2.18 -10.42
C SER A 94 2.97 2.19 -11.93
N SER A 95 2.93 3.38 -12.54
CA SER A 95 2.86 3.50 -13.99
C SER A 95 4.17 3.14 -14.69
N ALA A 96 5.27 2.97 -13.92
CA ALA A 96 6.56 2.55 -14.46
C ALA A 96 7.29 1.69 -13.43
N GLY A 97 7.98 0.66 -13.91
CA GLY A 97 8.72 -0.26 -13.03
C GLY A 97 9.94 0.39 -12.39
N ASN A 98 10.27 -0.02 -11.18
CA ASN A 98 11.46 0.40 -10.42
C ASN A 98 11.52 1.91 -10.14
N GLU A 99 10.41 2.62 -10.16
CA GLU A 99 10.40 4.07 -9.95
C GLU A 99 9.79 4.50 -8.62
N ILE A 100 8.94 3.67 -8.01
CA ILE A 100 8.28 4.00 -6.75
C ILE A 100 8.47 2.87 -5.75
N ALA A 101 8.90 3.22 -4.53
CA ALA A 101 8.96 2.31 -3.41
C ALA A 101 7.82 2.63 -2.46
N PHE A 102 7.09 1.61 -2.02
CA PHE A 102 5.96 1.76 -1.11
C PHE A 102 6.28 1.11 0.22
N SER A 103 5.86 1.77 1.31
CA SER A 103 5.96 1.23 2.67
C SER A 103 4.65 1.44 3.38
N ILE A 104 4.28 0.50 4.23
CA ILE A 104 3.05 0.58 5.02
C ILE A 104 3.38 0.26 6.48
N PHE A 105 2.84 1.06 7.40
CA PHE A 105 3.15 1.00 8.81
C PHE A 105 1.87 0.96 9.63
N GLY A 106 1.90 0.28 10.76
CA GLY A 106 0.73 0.23 11.61
C GLY A 106 0.85 -0.78 12.73
N VAL A 107 -0.31 -1.25 13.20
CA VAL A 107 -0.45 -2.13 14.35
C VAL A 107 -1.27 -3.35 13.96
N GLU A 108 -0.74 -4.53 14.27
CA GLU A 108 -1.50 -5.78 14.19
C GLU A 108 -1.97 -6.17 15.57
N THR A 109 -3.24 -6.52 15.69
CA THR A 109 -3.86 -7.00 16.91
C THR A 109 -4.37 -8.41 16.71
N SER A 110 -3.89 -9.33 17.50
CA SER A 110 -4.28 -10.75 17.37
C SER A 110 -4.76 -11.35 18.69
#